data_7e0b89adba7972dd0411fa2f4e11787d
#
_entry.id   7e0b89adba7972dd0411fa2f4e11787d
#
_cell.length_a   1.000
_cell.length_b   1.000
_cell.length_c   1.000
_cell.angle_alpha   90.00
_cell.angle_beta   90.00
_cell.angle_gamma   90.00
#
_symmetry.space_group_name_H-M   'P 1'
#
loop_
_entity.id
_entity.type
_entity.pdbx_description
1 polymer ?
#
loop_
_entity_poly.entity_id
_entity_poly.type
_entity_poly.pdbx_seq_one_letter_code
_entity_poly.pdbx_strand_id
1 'polypeptide(L)'
;MQIRLKATGFPLTSALEELASEKLLRPIERRIGKEAPEDMPVDVELARTTRHHEEGKIWKCEVNLALPEERSTMFVEGWGESLEAAIDEAKDEIERSVTDYKGKRLAKFLRVARSVKEELRISRLARRAGNVYRWIRRR
;
A
#
# COMPACT_ATOMS: atom_id res chain seq x y z
N MET A 1 -10.55 1.76 -7.71
CA MET A 1 -9.95 0.42 -7.51
C MET A 1 -10.87 -0.65 -8.05
N GLN A 2 -10.30 -1.64 -8.69
CA GLN A 2 -11.02 -2.79 -9.23
C GLN A 2 -10.54 -4.05 -8.54
N ILE A 3 -11.46 -4.76 -7.88
CA ILE A 3 -11.19 -6.08 -7.33
C ILE A 3 -11.33 -7.14 -8.42
N ARG A 4 -10.36 -8.03 -8.50
CA ARG A 4 -10.43 -9.26 -9.28
C ARG A 4 -10.37 -10.43 -8.31
N LEU A 5 -11.47 -11.14 -8.18
CA LEU A 5 -11.63 -12.20 -7.19
C LEU A 5 -11.63 -13.57 -7.86
N LYS A 6 -10.82 -14.48 -7.33
CA LYS A 6 -10.72 -15.87 -7.75
C LYS A 6 -10.93 -16.79 -6.56
N ALA A 7 -11.71 -17.85 -6.75
CA ALA A 7 -11.87 -18.91 -5.77
C ALA A 7 -11.25 -20.21 -6.28
N THR A 8 -10.51 -20.89 -5.42
CA THR A 8 -9.85 -22.17 -5.73
C THR A 8 -10.25 -23.22 -4.71
N GLY A 9 -10.78 -24.35 -5.18
CA GLY A 9 -11.20 -25.48 -4.36
C GLY A 9 -12.62 -25.38 -3.77
N PHE A 10 -13.37 -24.33 -4.11
CA PHE A 10 -14.77 -24.15 -3.74
C PHE A 10 -15.45 -23.16 -4.69
N PRO A 11 -16.79 -23.14 -4.76
CA PRO A 11 -17.51 -22.22 -5.64
C PRO A 11 -17.55 -20.80 -5.08
N LEU A 12 -17.32 -19.81 -5.95
CA LEU A 12 -17.47 -18.41 -5.61
C LEU A 12 -18.95 -18.01 -5.67
N THR A 13 -19.43 -17.33 -4.63
CA THR A 13 -20.80 -16.81 -4.54
C THR A 13 -20.80 -15.29 -4.50
N SER A 14 -21.95 -14.69 -4.87
CA SER A 14 -22.12 -13.23 -4.80
C SER A 14 -21.93 -12.68 -3.38
N ALA A 15 -22.38 -13.44 -2.36
CA ALA A 15 -22.20 -13.08 -0.96
C ALA A 15 -20.72 -13.02 -0.56
N LEU A 16 -19.89 -13.94 -1.07
CA LEU A 16 -18.46 -13.95 -0.84
C LEU A 16 -17.75 -12.81 -1.57
N GLU A 17 -18.19 -12.47 -2.78
CA GLU A 17 -17.69 -11.31 -3.51
C GLU A 17 -17.93 -10.01 -2.74
N GLU A 18 -19.16 -9.83 -2.23
CA GLU A 18 -19.52 -8.67 -1.41
C GLU A 18 -18.70 -8.62 -0.11
N LEU A 19 -18.58 -9.73 0.60
CA LEU A 19 -17.83 -9.85 1.83
C LEU A 19 -16.35 -9.51 1.64
N ALA A 20 -15.71 -10.08 0.62
CA ALA A 20 -14.33 -9.83 0.29
C ALA A 20 -14.12 -8.37 -0.13
N SER A 21 -14.98 -7.82 -0.95
CA SER A 21 -14.93 -6.41 -1.37
C SER A 21 -15.07 -5.48 -0.18
N GLU A 22 -16.02 -5.72 0.71
CA GLU A 22 -16.23 -4.90 1.88
C GLU A 22 -15.06 -4.96 2.87
N LYS A 23 -14.57 -6.15 3.18
CA LYS A 23 -13.51 -6.34 4.15
C LYS A 23 -12.11 -5.98 3.64
N LEU A 24 -11.83 -6.18 2.37
CA LEU A 24 -10.50 -6.00 1.80
C LEU A 24 -10.32 -4.66 1.07
N LEU A 25 -11.30 -4.23 0.27
CA LEU A 25 -11.18 -2.98 -0.46
C LEU A 25 -11.34 -1.74 0.42
N ARG A 26 -12.30 -1.72 1.30
CA ARG A 26 -12.57 -0.54 2.15
C ARG A 26 -11.38 -0.09 2.98
N PRO A 27 -10.63 -0.98 3.66
CA PRO A 27 -9.44 -0.56 4.38
C PRO A 27 -8.38 0.05 3.47
N ILE A 28 -8.19 -0.50 2.27
CA ILE A 28 -7.26 0.02 1.28
C ILE A 28 -7.70 1.41 0.82
N GLU A 29 -8.97 1.58 0.47
CA GLU A 29 -9.55 2.86 0.05
C GLU A 29 -9.42 3.94 1.14
N ARG A 30 -9.69 3.59 2.38
CA ARG A 30 -9.55 4.52 3.50
C ARG A 30 -8.11 4.98 3.72
N ARG A 31 -7.14 4.09 3.52
CA ARG A 31 -5.72 4.35 3.80
C ARG A 31 -5.01 5.05 2.64
N ILE A 32 -5.26 4.63 1.41
CA ILE A 32 -4.65 5.21 0.21
C ILE A 32 -5.45 6.44 -0.25
N GLY A 33 -6.76 6.44 -0.01
CA GLY A 33 -7.64 7.56 -0.29
C GLY A 33 -7.71 7.91 -1.77
N LYS A 34 -7.79 9.21 -2.05
CA LYS A 34 -7.91 9.76 -3.40
C LYS A 34 -6.64 9.60 -4.25
N GLU A 35 -5.54 9.16 -3.65
CA GLU A 35 -4.27 8.95 -4.36
C GLU A 35 -4.27 7.66 -5.18
N ALA A 36 -5.22 6.74 -4.92
CA ALA A 36 -5.34 5.51 -5.68
C ALA A 36 -5.98 5.78 -7.05
N PRO A 37 -5.37 5.34 -8.15
CA PRO A 37 -6.01 5.35 -9.46
C PRO A 37 -7.34 4.59 -9.44
N GLU A 38 -8.33 5.06 -10.20
CA GLU A 38 -9.64 4.41 -10.27
C GLU A 38 -9.56 2.97 -10.80
N ASP A 39 -8.59 2.71 -11.66
CA ASP A 39 -8.34 1.42 -12.30
C ASP A 39 -7.29 0.57 -11.58
N MET A 40 -6.85 0.97 -10.38
CA MET A 40 -5.85 0.22 -9.62
C MET A 40 -6.34 -1.21 -9.33
N PRO A 41 -5.66 -2.25 -9.84
CA PRO A 41 -6.09 -3.62 -9.64
C PRO A 41 -5.78 -4.13 -8.25
N VAL A 42 -6.74 -4.82 -7.66
CA VAL A 42 -6.58 -5.59 -6.43
C VAL A 42 -6.94 -7.04 -6.73
N ASP A 43 -5.96 -7.88 -6.81
CA ASP A 43 -6.14 -9.31 -7.08
C ASP A 43 -6.28 -10.07 -5.77
N VAL A 44 -7.39 -10.76 -5.61
CA VAL A 44 -7.70 -11.55 -4.42
C VAL A 44 -7.93 -13.00 -4.82
N GLU A 45 -7.22 -13.92 -4.22
CA GLU A 45 -7.45 -15.35 -4.33
C GLU A 45 -7.90 -15.93 -2.99
N LEU A 46 -9.09 -16.53 -2.99
CA LEU A 46 -9.62 -17.29 -1.87
C LEU A 46 -9.43 -18.78 -2.17
N ALA A 47 -8.72 -19.48 -1.34
CA ALA A 47 -8.39 -20.88 -1.58
C ALA A 47 -8.69 -21.78 -0.37
N ARG A 48 -9.19 -22.95 -0.67
CA ARG A 48 -9.19 -24.08 0.25
C ARG A 48 -7.98 -24.96 -0.10
N THR A 49 -7.02 -25.06 0.80
CA THR A 49 -5.70 -25.61 0.49
C THR A 49 -5.63 -27.13 0.52
N THR A 50 -6.56 -27.81 1.19
CA THR A 50 -6.61 -29.26 1.21
C THR A 50 -8.00 -29.82 1.00
N ARG A 51 -8.08 -30.97 0.31
CA ARG A 51 -9.32 -31.75 0.16
C ARG A 51 -9.45 -32.86 1.20
N HIS A 52 -8.36 -33.15 1.93
CA HIS A 52 -8.27 -34.30 2.84
C HIS A 52 -8.39 -33.93 4.31
N HIS A 53 -8.19 -32.66 4.66
CA HIS A 53 -8.35 -32.16 6.01
C HIS A 53 -9.54 -31.21 6.06
N GLU A 54 -10.49 -31.51 6.92
CA GLU A 54 -11.67 -30.68 7.17
C GLU A 54 -11.49 -29.72 8.35
N GLU A 55 -10.40 -29.90 9.11
CA GLU A 55 -10.08 -29.13 10.32
C GLU A 55 -8.74 -28.40 10.19
N GLY A 56 -8.59 -27.34 10.98
CA GLY A 56 -7.39 -26.51 11.01
C GLY A 56 -7.42 -25.33 10.05
N LYS A 57 -6.27 -24.68 9.89
CA LYS A 57 -6.11 -23.51 9.00
C LYS A 57 -5.95 -23.94 7.55
N ILE A 58 -7.03 -24.39 6.96
CA ILE A 58 -7.09 -24.84 5.57
C ILE A 58 -7.55 -23.78 4.58
N TRP A 59 -8.06 -22.67 5.07
CA TRP A 59 -8.51 -21.54 4.26
C TRP A 59 -7.43 -20.48 4.14
N LYS A 60 -7.23 -20.01 2.93
CA LYS A 60 -6.23 -18.99 2.61
C LYS A 60 -6.84 -17.84 1.82
N CYS A 61 -6.44 -16.63 2.15
CA CYS A 61 -6.76 -15.42 1.40
C CYS A 61 -5.46 -14.75 0.99
N GLU A 62 -5.20 -14.65 -0.29
CA GLU A 62 -4.06 -13.92 -0.86
C GLU A 62 -4.53 -12.63 -1.51
N VAL A 63 -3.83 -11.54 -1.25
CA VAL A 63 -4.13 -10.24 -1.84
C VAL A 63 -2.88 -9.66 -2.48
N ASN A 64 -2.97 -9.32 -3.74
CA ASN A 64 -1.93 -8.62 -4.48
C ASN A 64 -2.43 -7.21 -4.82
N LEU A 65 -1.71 -6.21 -4.38
CA LEU A 65 -2.03 -4.82 -4.56
C LEU A 65 -0.90 -4.11 -5.32
N ALA A 66 -1.20 -3.61 -6.51
CA ALA A 66 -0.27 -2.78 -7.26
C ALA A 66 -0.32 -1.35 -6.72
N LEU A 67 0.69 -0.97 -5.95
CA LEU A 67 0.78 0.36 -5.35
C LEU A 67 1.21 1.40 -6.38
N PRO A 68 0.64 2.63 -6.31
CA PRO A 68 1.12 3.74 -7.12
C PRO A 68 2.60 4.03 -6.85
N GLU A 69 3.37 4.31 -7.89
CA GLU A 69 4.78 4.69 -7.82
C GLU A 69 5.76 3.56 -7.38
N GLU A 70 5.27 2.36 -7.06
CA GLU A 70 6.14 1.22 -6.80
C GLU A 70 6.16 0.24 -7.98
N ARG A 71 7.34 -0.30 -8.27
CA ARG A 71 7.50 -1.34 -9.30
C ARG A 71 7.10 -2.72 -8.83
N SER A 72 7.02 -2.91 -7.52
CA SER A 72 6.61 -4.17 -6.88
C SER A 72 5.19 -4.10 -6.37
N THR A 73 4.49 -5.23 -6.47
CA THR A 73 3.18 -5.39 -5.85
C THR A 73 3.33 -5.69 -4.36
N MET A 74 2.42 -5.14 -3.56
CA MET A 74 2.26 -5.57 -2.17
C MET A 74 1.53 -6.90 -2.14
N PHE A 75 2.14 -7.90 -1.55
CA PHE A 75 1.54 -9.22 -1.33
C PHE A 75 1.19 -9.41 0.14
N VAL A 76 -0.02 -9.85 0.38
CA VAL A 76 -0.54 -10.15 1.72
C VAL A 76 -1.22 -11.51 1.71
N GLU A 77 -1.03 -12.27 2.76
CA GLU A 77 -1.59 -13.60 2.93
C GLU A 77 -2.23 -13.73 4.31
N GLY A 78 -3.44 -14.27 4.35
CA GLY A 78 -4.16 -14.62 5.58
C GLY A 78 -4.58 -16.08 5.58
N TRP A 79 -4.49 -16.72 6.72
CA TRP A 79 -4.88 -18.10 6.96
C TRP A 79 -5.91 -18.21 8.05
N GLY A 80 -6.82 -19.17 7.95
CA GLY A 80 -7.84 -19.37 8.96
C GLY A 80 -8.49 -20.74 8.92
N GLU A 81 -9.19 -21.07 9.99
CA GLU A 81 -10.02 -22.28 10.10
C GLU A 81 -11.33 -22.12 9.33
N SER A 82 -11.69 -20.91 8.99
CA SER A 82 -12.80 -20.56 8.09
C SER A 82 -12.35 -19.55 7.06
N LEU A 83 -13.13 -19.40 6.00
CA LEU A 83 -12.87 -18.40 4.96
C LEU A 83 -12.94 -16.98 5.53
N GLU A 84 -13.90 -16.70 6.41
CA GLU A 84 -13.99 -15.39 7.07
C GLU A 84 -12.77 -15.09 7.92
N ALA A 85 -12.27 -16.06 8.67
CA ALA A 85 -11.05 -15.91 9.48
C ALA A 85 -9.83 -15.61 8.60
N ALA A 86 -9.68 -16.27 7.47
CA ALA A 86 -8.61 -16.01 6.51
C ALA A 86 -8.70 -14.61 5.91
N ILE A 87 -9.90 -14.15 5.57
CA ILE A 87 -10.15 -12.80 5.08
C ILE A 87 -9.84 -11.75 6.15
N ASP A 88 -10.24 -12.00 7.39
CA ASP A 88 -9.99 -11.07 8.51
C ASP A 88 -8.49 -10.95 8.82
N GLU A 89 -7.75 -12.03 8.77
CA GLU A 89 -6.29 -12.01 8.93
C GLU A 89 -5.61 -11.25 7.78
N ALA A 90 -6.02 -11.50 6.54
CA ALA A 90 -5.53 -10.75 5.38
C ALA A 90 -5.86 -9.26 5.48
N LYS A 91 -7.05 -8.91 5.94
CA LYS A 91 -7.46 -7.51 6.19
C LYS A 91 -6.53 -6.82 7.18
N ASP A 92 -6.26 -7.44 8.31
CA ASP A 92 -5.38 -6.89 9.34
C ASP A 92 -3.95 -6.70 8.81
N GLU A 93 -3.46 -7.62 8.01
CA GLU A 93 -2.15 -7.53 7.38
C GLU A 93 -2.11 -6.43 6.30
N ILE A 94 -3.18 -6.26 5.52
CA ILE A 94 -3.31 -5.14 4.57
C ILE A 94 -3.25 -3.81 5.30
N GLU A 95 -3.98 -3.66 6.39
CA GLU A 95 -4.00 -2.41 7.17
C GLU A 95 -2.61 -2.06 7.69
N ARG A 96 -1.86 -3.03 8.20
CA ARG A 96 -0.47 -2.84 8.64
C ARG A 96 0.43 -2.48 7.47
N SER A 97 0.40 -3.24 6.41
CA SER A 97 1.28 -3.07 5.24
C SER A 97 1.04 -1.73 4.53
N VAL A 98 -0.21 -1.31 4.37
CA VAL A 98 -0.56 0.00 3.79
C VAL A 98 -0.13 1.14 4.71
N THR A 99 -0.28 0.99 6.01
CA THR A 99 0.18 1.98 6.99
C THR A 99 1.70 2.15 6.93
N ASP A 100 2.44 1.05 6.88
CA ASP A 100 3.90 1.06 6.75
C ASP A 100 4.34 1.69 5.41
N TYR A 101 3.67 1.37 4.33
CA TYR A 101 3.89 1.98 3.01
C TYR A 101 3.71 3.50 3.04
N LYS A 102 2.62 3.99 3.61
CA LYS A 102 2.37 5.44 3.76
C LYS A 102 3.41 6.11 4.64
N GLY A 103 3.82 5.46 5.72
CA GLY A 103 4.87 5.96 6.61
C GLY A 103 6.22 6.09 5.90
N LYS A 104 6.62 5.10 5.13
CA LYS A 104 7.86 5.15 4.31
C LYS A 104 7.81 6.23 3.24
N ARG A 105 6.67 6.38 2.57
CA ARG A 105 6.45 7.40 1.55
C ARG A 105 6.52 8.81 2.14
N LEU A 106 5.89 9.04 3.27
CA LEU A 106 5.94 10.31 4.00
C LEU A 106 7.38 10.62 4.46
N ALA A 107 8.10 9.64 5.02
CA ALA A 107 9.49 9.80 5.44
C ALA A 107 10.40 10.17 4.25
N LYS A 108 10.21 9.54 3.10
CA LYS A 108 10.91 9.88 1.85
C LYS A 108 10.61 11.29 1.39
N PHE A 109 9.35 11.69 1.39
CA PHE A 109 8.92 13.04 1.04
C PHE A 109 9.55 14.10 1.96
N LEU A 110 9.53 13.88 3.27
CA LEU A 110 10.13 14.79 4.25
C LEU A 110 11.65 14.90 4.09
N ARG A 111 12.31 13.80 3.74
CA ARG A 111 13.75 13.79 3.46
C ARG A 111 14.10 14.63 2.26
N VAL A 112 13.35 14.49 1.16
CA VAL A 112 13.51 15.30 -0.06
C VAL A 112 13.22 16.77 0.23
N ALA A 113 12.16 17.07 0.95
CA ALA A 113 11.81 18.44 1.33
C ALA A 113 12.91 19.12 2.18
N ARG A 114 13.53 18.38 3.10
CA ARG A 114 14.69 18.87 3.88
C ARG A 114 15.89 19.15 3.00
N SER A 115 16.24 18.25 2.07
CA SER A 115 17.33 18.45 1.12
C SER A 115 17.12 19.72 0.26
N VAL A 116 15.93 19.90 -0.30
CA VAL A 116 15.57 21.08 -1.10
C VAL A 116 15.68 22.37 -0.26
N LYS A 117 15.19 22.35 0.97
CA LYS A 117 15.28 23.49 1.89
C LYS A 117 16.73 23.85 2.21
N GLU A 118 17.58 22.86 2.40
CA GLU A 118 19.00 23.04 2.68
C GLU A 118 19.74 23.60 1.48
N GLU A 119 19.50 23.08 0.28
CA GLU A 119 20.04 23.63 -0.99
C GLU A 119 19.64 25.09 -1.20
N LEU A 120 18.38 25.44 -0.96
CA LEU A 120 17.88 26.81 -1.06
C LEU A 120 18.56 27.72 -0.03
N ARG A 121 18.83 27.24 1.18
CA ARG A 121 19.54 27.96 2.21
C ARG A 121 20.99 28.23 1.80
N ILE A 122 21.68 27.23 1.29
CA ILE A 122 23.07 27.35 0.79
C ILE A 122 23.10 28.33 -0.39
N SER A 123 22.19 28.23 -1.33
CA SER A 123 22.09 29.14 -2.48
C SER A 123 21.87 30.59 -2.07
N ARG A 124 21.05 30.85 -1.05
CA ARG A 124 20.83 32.20 -0.49
C ARG A 124 22.08 32.75 0.16
N LEU A 125 22.79 31.93 0.92
CA LEU A 125 24.08 32.32 1.54
C LEU A 125 25.15 32.62 0.48
N ALA A 126 25.25 31.79 -0.55
CA ALA A 126 26.18 32.00 -1.67
C ALA A 126 25.89 33.30 -2.44
N ARG A 127 24.62 33.63 -2.68
CA ARG A 127 24.20 34.89 -3.31
C ARG A 127 24.55 36.10 -2.44
N ARG A 128 24.35 36.02 -1.13
CA ARG A 128 24.74 37.08 -0.19
C ARG A 128 26.23 37.29 -0.19
N ALA A 129 27.02 36.24 -0.13
CA ALA A 129 28.48 36.29 -0.21
C ALA A 129 28.94 36.91 -1.54
N GLY A 130 28.36 36.49 -2.69
CA GLY A 130 28.64 37.07 -4.00
C GLY A 130 28.34 38.55 -4.12
N ASN A 131 27.27 39.03 -3.48
CA ASN A 131 26.92 40.45 -3.45
C ASN A 131 27.89 41.26 -2.59
N VAL A 132 28.38 40.71 -1.47
CA VAL A 132 29.38 41.37 -0.62
C VAL A 132 30.72 41.44 -1.37
N TYR A 133 31.14 40.39 -2.07
CA TYR A 133 32.33 40.42 -2.90
C TYR A 133 32.28 41.43 -4.02
N ARG A 134 31.17 41.59 -4.71
CA ARG A 134 30.96 42.61 -5.72
C ARG A 134 31.01 44.04 -5.15
N TRP A 135 30.46 44.20 -3.97
CA TRP A 135 30.48 45.53 -3.31
C TRP A 135 31.88 45.93 -2.88
N ILE A 136 32.70 45.00 -2.30
CA ILE A 136 34.10 45.22 -1.92
C ILE A 136 34.97 45.53 -3.16
N ARG A 137 34.71 44.85 -4.29
CA ARG A 137 35.49 45.05 -5.51
C ARG A 137 35.23 46.37 -6.23
N ARG A 138 34.12 47.06 -5.93
CA ARG A 138 33.79 48.35 -6.50
C ARG A 138 34.31 49.56 -5.69
N ARG A 139 34.91 49.31 -4.58
CA ARG A 139 35.63 50.29 -3.78
C ARG A 139 37.11 50.22 -4.06
#